data_6a7550ab5ef98df886bb19ab4b789154
#
_entry.id   6a7550ab5ef98df886bb19ab4b789154
#
_cell.length_a   1.000
_cell.length_b   1.000
_cell.length_c   1.000
_cell.angle_alpha   90.00
_cell.angle_beta   90.00
_cell.angle_gamma   90.00
#
_symmetry.space_group_name_H-M   'P 1'
#
loop_
_entity.id
_entity.type
_entity.pdbx_description
1 polymer ?
#
loop_
_entity_poly.entity_id
_entity_poly.type
_entity_poly.pdbx_seq_one_letter_code
_entity_poly.pdbx_strand_id
1 'polypeptide(L)'
;MTLFTSQSAAIFYDKLFSSLDFTLPRAATGRRGFPKEAMVCAFIVMKCEGFAQITDLMDYLDNNRLIAHYCGFNIMEPLPSYWTYDRFLKKMDNAALKEIMAAQVKKLYEMGIVDASFIGLDSTPVMANTKQNNPKSFAKNKFSKENHPKSDPDCALGVHSASNQHNERRYEFYWGYKSHVLVDCISGLPLYELTTPDNIADSAVAAEILAAADQTISLKECAFLADKGYDAKSIYNTVKSVYDGEAFIPLNPRGTKASKTLPAGNPVCEAGLAMHKDGKTTDGRGGIRQKYCCPFRQSKTGVCPCNHKNWNNGKKNRGCVKYRGRA
;
A
#
# COMPACT_ATOMS: atom_id res chain seq x y z
N MET A 1 13.01 -42.90 14.46
CA MET A 1 12.26 -41.65 14.41
C MET A 1 12.61 -41.00 13.06
N THR A 2 11.81 -41.19 12.05
CA THR A 2 12.08 -40.68 10.70
C THR A 2 11.77 -39.17 10.71
N LEU A 3 12.80 -38.36 10.51
CA LEU A 3 12.64 -36.91 10.32
C LEU A 3 12.02 -36.69 8.92
N PHE A 4 10.70 -36.66 8.85
CA PHE A 4 9.96 -36.48 7.62
C PHE A 4 9.95 -35.00 7.15
N THR A 5 11.14 -34.44 6.99
CA THR A 5 11.29 -33.18 6.29
C THR A 5 11.72 -33.51 4.88
N SER A 6 11.04 -32.94 3.85
CA SER A 6 11.55 -33.07 2.49
C SER A 6 12.94 -32.44 2.45
N GLN A 7 13.89 -33.09 1.79
CA GLN A 7 15.26 -32.58 1.69
C GLN A 7 15.31 -31.16 1.13
N SER A 8 14.38 -30.82 0.21
CA SER A 8 14.24 -29.48 -0.36
C SER A 8 13.81 -28.43 0.66
N ALA A 9 12.83 -28.74 1.53
CA ALA A 9 12.39 -27.83 2.60
C ALA A 9 13.50 -27.59 3.63
N ALA A 10 14.22 -28.65 4.01
CA ALA A 10 15.36 -28.53 4.92
C ALA A 10 16.43 -27.58 4.37
N ILE A 11 16.84 -27.75 3.11
CA ILE A 11 17.82 -26.89 2.44
C ILE A 11 17.33 -25.46 2.33
N PHE A 12 16.04 -25.27 2.02
CA PHE A 12 15.45 -23.94 1.92
C PHE A 12 15.51 -23.19 3.24
N TYR A 13 15.04 -23.79 4.35
CA TYR A 13 15.03 -23.14 5.67
C TYR A 13 16.41 -22.95 6.27
N ASP A 14 17.34 -23.88 6.05
CA ASP A 14 18.74 -23.71 6.44
C ASP A 14 19.36 -22.48 5.77
N LYS A 15 19.22 -22.34 4.45
CA LYS A 15 19.70 -21.18 3.69
C LYS A 15 18.99 -19.89 4.11
N LEU A 16 17.66 -19.93 4.24
CA LEU A 16 16.88 -18.76 4.61
C LEU A 16 17.34 -18.22 5.97
N PHE A 17 17.36 -19.06 6.99
CA PHE A 17 17.65 -18.58 8.34
C PHE A 17 19.13 -18.30 8.57
N SER A 18 20.04 -18.98 7.89
CA SER A 18 21.47 -18.61 7.92
C SER A 18 21.76 -17.27 7.22
N SER A 19 20.88 -16.84 6.31
CA SER A 19 21.00 -15.51 5.66
C SER A 19 20.42 -14.36 6.48
N LEU A 20 19.56 -14.67 7.47
CA LEU A 20 18.95 -13.70 8.36
C LEU A 20 19.88 -13.42 9.55
N ASP A 21 20.44 -12.23 9.58
CA ASP A 21 21.28 -11.77 10.70
C ASP A 21 20.52 -10.68 11.48
N PHE A 22 19.90 -11.06 12.58
CA PHE A 22 19.23 -10.13 13.48
C PHE A 22 19.27 -10.64 14.94
N THR A 23 19.27 -9.71 15.86
CA THR A 23 19.26 -9.97 17.29
C THR A 23 18.16 -9.14 17.94
N LEU A 24 17.35 -9.78 18.76
CA LEU A 24 16.27 -9.12 19.49
C LEU A 24 16.62 -8.85 20.94
N PRO A 25 16.21 -7.73 21.54
CA PRO A 25 16.50 -7.43 22.93
C PRO A 25 15.95 -8.50 23.85
N ARG A 26 16.79 -9.00 24.76
CA ARG A 26 16.41 -9.97 25.79
C ARG A 26 16.13 -9.26 27.10
N ALA A 27 15.19 -9.78 27.90
CA ALA A 27 14.98 -9.31 29.25
C ALA A 27 16.25 -9.56 30.10
N ALA A 28 16.70 -8.53 30.81
CA ALA A 28 17.87 -8.61 31.66
C ALA A 28 17.68 -9.52 32.88
N THR A 29 16.44 -9.69 33.35
CA THR A 29 16.04 -10.43 34.55
C THR A 29 14.87 -11.37 34.29
N GLY A 30 14.77 -12.45 35.06
CA GLY A 30 13.66 -13.41 35.05
C GLY A 30 13.97 -14.73 34.36
N ARG A 31 12.97 -15.62 34.31
CA ARG A 31 13.09 -16.94 33.64
C ARG A 31 13.34 -16.75 32.15
N ARG A 32 14.38 -17.38 31.65
CA ARG A 32 14.66 -17.39 30.19
C ARG A 32 13.54 -18.18 29.51
N GLY A 33 12.77 -17.45 28.63
CA GLY A 33 11.82 -18.08 27.72
C GLY A 33 12.52 -18.61 26.48
N PHE A 34 11.74 -19.02 25.49
CA PHE A 34 12.26 -19.38 24.17
C PHE A 34 12.97 -18.19 23.52
N PRO A 35 14.01 -18.43 22.68
CA PRO A 35 14.67 -17.36 21.93
C PRO A 35 13.66 -16.60 21.06
N LYS A 36 13.67 -15.26 21.14
CA LYS A 36 12.75 -14.44 20.36
C LYS A 36 13.00 -14.58 18.86
N GLU A 37 14.25 -14.72 18.49
CA GLU A 37 14.70 -14.96 17.12
C GLU A 37 14.08 -16.26 16.59
N ALA A 38 14.11 -17.34 17.35
CA ALA A 38 13.49 -18.61 16.99
C ALA A 38 11.95 -18.48 16.81
N MET A 39 11.32 -17.66 17.64
CA MET A 39 9.88 -17.38 17.52
C MET A 39 9.56 -16.61 16.22
N VAL A 40 10.37 -15.61 15.85
CA VAL A 40 10.24 -14.91 14.57
C VAL A 40 10.43 -15.86 13.40
N CYS A 41 11.49 -16.67 13.41
CA CYS A 41 11.73 -17.68 12.38
C CYS A 41 10.57 -18.68 12.25
N ALA A 42 9.96 -19.11 13.36
CA ALA A 42 8.79 -19.97 13.33
C ALA A 42 7.58 -19.30 12.65
N PHE A 43 7.35 -18.00 12.89
CA PHE A 43 6.29 -17.25 12.16
C PHE A 43 6.64 -17.03 10.69
N ILE A 44 7.90 -16.94 10.32
CA ILE A 44 8.32 -16.95 8.90
C ILE A 44 7.96 -18.31 8.29
N VAL A 45 8.26 -19.44 8.96
CA VAL A 45 7.80 -20.77 8.50
C VAL A 45 6.28 -20.79 8.31
N MET A 46 5.53 -20.29 9.29
CA MET A 46 4.07 -20.23 9.23
C MET A 46 3.58 -19.53 7.94
N LYS A 47 4.24 -18.45 7.54
CA LYS A 47 3.90 -17.70 6.33
C LYS A 47 4.37 -18.38 5.04
N CYS A 48 5.56 -18.97 5.04
CA CYS A 48 6.09 -19.70 3.89
C CYS A 48 5.25 -20.93 3.55
N GLU A 49 4.78 -21.65 4.58
CA GLU A 49 3.92 -22.83 4.42
C GLU A 49 2.43 -22.49 4.25
N GLY A 50 2.05 -21.21 4.37
CA GLY A 50 0.67 -20.76 4.19
C GLY A 50 -0.28 -21.12 5.34
N PHE A 51 0.23 -21.43 6.52
CA PHE A 51 -0.62 -21.79 7.67
C PHE A 51 -1.40 -20.58 8.17
N ALA A 52 -2.69 -20.78 8.38
CA ALA A 52 -3.59 -19.76 8.91
C ALA A 52 -3.63 -19.74 10.46
N GLN A 53 -3.32 -20.87 11.12
CA GLN A 53 -3.44 -21.02 12.55
C GLN A 53 -2.10 -21.41 13.21
N ILE A 54 -1.92 -20.96 14.43
CA ILE A 54 -0.74 -21.33 15.25
C ILE A 54 -0.68 -22.84 15.52
N THR A 55 -1.84 -23.50 15.62
CA THR A 55 -1.92 -24.95 15.78
C THR A 55 -1.26 -25.69 14.63
N ASP A 56 -1.51 -25.24 13.39
CA ASP A 56 -0.92 -25.85 12.20
C ASP A 56 0.61 -25.70 12.21
N LEU A 57 1.11 -24.52 12.63
CA LEU A 57 2.54 -24.28 12.80
C LEU A 57 3.15 -25.22 13.86
N MET A 58 2.48 -25.40 15.00
CA MET A 58 2.95 -26.28 16.07
C MET A 58 3.04 -27.72 15.58
N ASP A 59 1.98 -28.23 14.98
CA ASP A 59 1.94 -29.60 14.44
C ASP A 59 3.03 -29.79 13.37
N TYR A 60 3.24 -28.79 12.51
CA TYR A 60 4.28 -28.84 11.50
C TYR A 60 5.68 -28.91 12.10
N LEU A 61 6.01 -28.04 13.07
CA LEU A 61 7.32 -28.02 13.72
C LEU A 61 7.58 -29.26 14.58
N ASP A 62 6.55 -29.81 15.23
CA ASP A 62 6.66 -31.06 15.99
C ASP A 62 6.95 -32.25 15.07
N ASN A 63 6.38 -32.27 13.87
CA ASN A 63 6.64 -33.32 12.89
C ASN A 63 7.91 -33.07 12.05
N ASN A 64 8.44 -31.85 12.03
CA ASN A 64 9.63 -31.45 11.27
C ASN A 64 10.69 -30.82 12.19
N ARG A 65 11.22 -31.63 13.13
CA ARG A 65 12.17 -31.16 14.14
C ARG A 65 13.45 -30.52 13.58
N LEU A 66 13.85 -30.89 12.38
CA LEU A 66 14.99 -30.27 11.69
C LEU A 66 14.70 -28.81 11.34
N ILE A 67 13.49 -28.49 10.87
CA ILE A 67 13.07 -27.11 10.60
C ILE A 67 12.98 -26.31 11.91
N ALA A 68 12.46 -26.93 12.99
CA ALA A 68 12.47 -26.31 14.32
C ALA A 68 13.91 -25.98 14.79
N HIS A 69 14.86 -26.85 14.49
CA HIS A 69 16.28 -26.60 14.77
C HIS A 69 16.81 -25.41 13.98
N TYR A 70 16.52 -25.32 12.68
CA TYR A 70 16.92 -24.17 11.84
C TYR A 70 16.28 -22.87 12.30
N CYS A 71 15.08 -22.90 12.85
CA CYS A 71 14.49 -21.72 13.52
C CYS A 71 15.30 -21.26 14.75
N GLY A 72 16.13 -22.13 15.33
CA GLY A 72 16.92 -21.86 16.54
C GLY A 72 16.32 -22.42 17.84
N PHE A 73 15.37 -23.36 17.76
CA PHE A 73 14.87 -24.07 18.95
C PHE A 73 15.78 -25.21 19.34
N ASN A 74 15.84 -25.46 20.65
CA ASN A 74 16.46 -26.71 21.18
C ASN A 74 15.49 -27.87 20.95
N ILE A 75 15.79 -28.72 19.98
CA ILE A 75 14.94 -29.88 19.63
C ILE A 75 14.95 -31.02 20.65
N MET A 76 15.84 -30.97 21.60
CA MET A 76 15.90 -31.94 22.73
C MET A 76 14.90 -31.57 23.83
N GLU A 77 14.31 -30.38 23.77
CA GLU A 77 13.33 -29.90 24.72
C GLU A 77 11.94 -29.79 24.04
N PRO A 78 10.84 -29.70 24.80
CA PRO A 78 9.53 -29.41 24.23
C PRO A 78 9.52 -28.08 23.49
N LEU A 79 8.90 -28.05 22.32
CA LEU A 79 8.71 -26.82 21.56
C LEU A 79 7.68 -25.89 22.22
N PRO A 80 7.60 -24.60 21.81
CA PRO A 80 6.67 -23.63 22.39
C PRO A 80 5.22 -24.09 22.26
N SER A 81 4.43 -23.92 23.32
CA SER A 81 2.99 -24.16 23.29
C SER A 81 2.25 -23.03 22.56
N TYR A 82 0.99 -23.28 22.19
CA TYR A 82 0.08 -22.28 21.62
C TYR A 82 0.11 -20.94 22.38
N TRP A 83 -0.03 -21.00 23.70
CA TRP A 83 -0.02 -19.80 24.56
C TRP A 83 1.33 -19.06 24.58
N THR A 84 2.40 -19.74 24.28
CA THR A 84 3.72 -19.10 24.16
C THR A 84 3.80 -18.29 22.86
N TYR A 85 3.35 -18.85 21.75
CA TYR A 85 3.25 -18.14 20.45
C TYR A 85 2.26 -16.97 20.53
N ASP A 86 1.06 -17.19 21.10
CA ASP A 86 0.05 -16.12 21.23
C ASP A 86 0.55 -14.96 22.08
N ARG A 87 1.19 -15.25 23.22
CA ARG A 87 1.80 -14.20 24.06
C ARG A 87 2.96 -13.49 23.38
N PHE A 88 3.73 -14.21 22.57
CA PHE A 88 4.82 -13.60 21.80
C PHE A 88 4.27 -12.58 20.80
N LEU A 89 3.27 -12.95 19.99
CA LEU A 89 2.63 -12.02 19.05
C LEU A 89 2.05 -10.78 19.74
N LYS A 90 1.40 -10.95 20.88
CA LYS A 90 0.81 -9.82 21.65
C LYS A 90 1.85 -8.90 22.27
N LYS A 91 3.07 -9.36 22.50
CA LYS A 91 4.14 -8.62 23.18
C LYS A 91 5.28 -8.19 22.27
N MET A 92 5.29 -8.68 21.03
CA MET A 92 6.35 -8.33 20.09
C MET A 92 6.25 -6.86 19.71
N ASP A 93 7.36 -6.18 19.78
CA ASP A 93 7.46 -4.79 19.35
C ASP A 93 7.52 -4.72 17.81
N ASN A 94 6.54 -4.03 17.22
CA ASN A 94 6.48 -3.82 15.78
C ASN A 94 7.65 -2.98 15.26
N ALA A 95 8.21 -2.09 16.07
CA ALA A 95 9.39 -1.31 15.68
C ALA A 95 10.58 -2.23 15.42
N ALA A 96 10.82 -3.22 16.30
CA ALA A 96 11.89 -4.19 16.10
C ALA A 96 11.70 -5.05 14.83
N LEU A 97 10.47 -5.39 14.47
CA LEU A 97 10.18 -6.10 13.20
C LEU A 97 10.46 -5.21 11.98
N LYS A 98 10.15 -3.93 12.06
CA LYS A 98 10.47 -2.96 11.00
C LYS A 98 11.97 -2.78 10.83
N GLU A 99 12.72 -2.75 11.91
CA GLU A 99 14.19 -2.69 11.87
C GLU A 99 14.79 -3.93 11.18
N ILE A 100 14.26 -5.13 11.49
CA ILE A 100 14.67 -6.37 10.82
C ILE A 100 14.38 -6.29 9.32
N MET A 101 13.17 -5.85 8.94
CA MET A 101 12.79 -5.67 7.54
C MET A 101 13.72 -4.67 6.84
N ALA A 102 13.96 -3.50 7.44
CA ALA A 102 14.83 -2.46 6.88
C ALA A 102 16.26 -2.98 6.65
N ALA A 103 16.80 -3.75 7.59
CA ALA A 103 18.12 -4.38 7.45
C ALA A 103 18.19 -5.34 6.26
N GLN A 104 17.14 -6.15 6.03
CA GLN A 104 17.08 -7.04 4.86
C GLN A 104 16.93 -6.27 3.54
N VAL A 105 16.08 -5.24 3.51
CA VAL A 105 15.92 -4.36 2.34
C VAL A 105 17.25 -3.70 1.98
N LYS A 106 17.96 -3.16 2.97
CA LYS A 106 19.29 -2.55 2.78
C LYS A 106 20.30 -3.54 2.18
N LYS A 107 20.33 -4.77 2.70
CA LYS A 107 21.19 -5.84 2.18
C LYS A 107 20.88 -6.17 0.71
N LEU A 108 19.59 -6.27 0.35
CA LEU A 108 19.17 -6.52 -1.02
C LEU A 108 19.51 -5.35 -1.95
N TYR A 109 19.43 -4.12 -1.46
CA TYR A 109 19.84 -2.92 -2.19
C TYR A 109 21.36 -2.89 -2.42
N GLU A 110 22.17 -3.20 -1.42
CA GLU A 110 23.63 -3.30 -1.52
C GLU A 110 24.08 -4.42 -2.48
N MET A 111 23.27 -5.48 -2.61
CA MET A 111 23.49 -6.56 -3.58
C MET A 111 23.02 -6.21 -5.00
N GLY A 112 22.39 -5.06 -5.22
CA GLY A 112 21.84 -4.65 -6.51
C GLY A 112 20.61 -5.44 -6.96
N ILE A 113 19.93 -6.14 -6.04
CA ILE A 113 18.68 -6.87 -6.32
C ILE A 113 17.49 -5.90 -6.32
N VAL A 114 17.55 -4.88 -5.48
CA VAL A 114 16.62 -3.75 -5.40
C VAL A 114 17.36 -2.50 -5.86
N ASP A 115 16.78 -1.71 -6.75
CA ASP A 115 17.38 -0.45 -7.21
C ASP A 115 16.55 0.80 -6.88
N ALA A 116 15.27 0.62 -6.52
CA ALA A 116 14.31 1.67 -6.18
C ALA A 116 14.06 2.73 -7.29
N SER A 117 14.47 2.47 -8.53
CA SER A 117 14.22 3.39 -9.65
C SER A 117 12.73 3.47 -10.02
N PHE A 118 12.00 2.37 -9.87
CA PHE A 118 10.56 2.29 -10.07
C PHE A 118 9.89 1.73 -8.81
N ILE A 119 9.24 2.60 -8.05
CA ILE A 119 8.58 2.22 -6.81
C ILE A 119 7.06 2.33 -6.94
N GLY A 120 6.37 1.37 -6.35
CA GLY A 120 4.90 1.30 -6.35
C GLY A 120 4.35 1.31 -4.93
N LEU A 121 3.28 2.07 -4.69
CA LEU A 121 2.59 2.09 -3.41
C LEU A 121 1.14 1.70 -3.60
N ASP A 122 0.72 0.68 -2.84
CA ASP A 122 -0.69 0.25 -2.79
C ASP A 122 -1.07 -0.17 -1.38
N SER A 123 -2.38 -0.26 -1.13
CA SER A 123 -2.93 -0.67 0.16
C SER A 123 -3.82 -1.91 0.02
N THR A 124 -3.69 -2.80 0.98
CA THR A 124 -4.50 -4.02 1.06
C THR A 124 -5.30 -4.02 2.35
N PRO A 125 -6.63 -4.33 2.31
CA PRO A 125 -7.44 -4.44 3.51
C PRO A 125 -7.02 -5.64 4.37
N VAL A 126 -6.93 -5.42 5.69
CA VAL A 126 -6.64 -6.45 6.69
C VAL A 126 -7.81 -6.52 7.67
N MET A 127 -8.59 -7.59 7.58
CA MET A 127 -9.76 -7.77 8.45
C MET A 127 -9.33 -8.10 9.87
N ALA A 128 -9.83 -7.33 10.84
CA ALA A 128 -9.65 -7.63 12.26
C ALA A 128 -10.39 -8.90 12.67
N ASN A 129 -9.80 -9.69 13.56
CA ASN A 129 -10.44 -10.89 14.10
C ASN A 129 -11.48 -10.52 15.16
N THR A 130 -12.64 -10.07 14.71
CA THR A 130 -13.74 -9.57 15.56
C THR A 130 -15.03 -10.33 15.32
N LYS A 131 -15.91 -10.33 16.32
CA LYS A 131 -17.24 -10.92 16.21
C LYS A 131 -18.05 -10.29 15.06
N GLN A 132 -17.87 -9.00 14.80
CA GLN A 132 -18.57 -8.27 13.76
C GLN A 132 -18.20 -8.75 12.35
N ASN A 133 -16.94 -9.12 12.13
CA ASN A 133 -16.47 -9.65 10.86
C ASN A 133 -16.84 -11.13 10.64
N ASN A 134 -17.23 -11.84 11.70
CA ASN A 134 -17.60 -13.24 11.54
C ASN A 134 -18.88 -13.36 10.67
N PRO A 135 -18.84 -14.08 9.53
CA PRO A 135 -20.02 -14.29 8.67
C PRO A 135 -21.18 -14.96 9.40
N LYS A 136 -20.89 -15.82 10.37
CA LYS A 136 -21.88 -16.54 11.19
C LYS A 136 -22.50 -15.68 12.29
N SER A 137 -22.06 -14.43 12.46
CA SER A 137 -22.62 -13.52 13.47
C SER A 137 -23.94 -12.92 12.99
N PHE A 138 -25.01 -13.15 13.75
CA PHE A 138 -26.35 -12.60 13.51
C PHE A 138 -26.56 -11.22 14.14
N ALA A 139 -25.51 -10.54 14.60
CA ALA A 139 -25.60 -9.22 15.20
C ALA A 139 -26.20 -8.22 14.20
N LYS A 140 -27.31 -7.56 14.58
CA LYS A 140 -27.90 -6.46 13.80
C LYS A 140 -26.94 -5.27 13.81
N ASN A 141 -26.87 -4.55 12.67
CA ASN A 141 -26.04 -3.34 12.52
C ASN A 141 -24.55 -3.53 12.88
N LYS A 142 -24.00 -4.73 12.62
CA LYS A 142 -22.61 -5.08 12.98
C LYS A 142 -21.57 -4.17 12.35
N PHE A 143 -21.90 -3.48 11.27
CA PHE A 143 -21.04 -2.54 10.55
C PHE A 143 -21.51 -1.07 10.73
N SER A 144 -22.03 -0.71 11.89
CA SER A 144 -22.30 0.68 12.25
C SER A 144 -21.21 1.20 13.20
N LYS A 145 -20.89 2.48 13.14
CA LYS A 145 -19.89 3.10 14.02
C LYS A 145 -20.20 2.97 15.51
N GLU A 146 -21.48 2.81 15.86
CA GLU A 146 -21.96 2.61 17.23
C GLU A 146 -21.63 1.22 17.78
N ASN A 147 -21.39 0.24 16.90
CA ASN A 147 -21.08 -1.15 17.25
C ASN A 147 -19.60 -1.47 17.08
N HIS A 148 -18.72 -0.55 17.48
CA HIS A 148 -17.29 -0.74 17.43
C HIS A 148 -16.84 -2.01 18.18
N PRO A 149 -15.94 -2.85 17.60
CA PRO A 149 -15.45 -4.06 18.25
C PRO A 149 -14.70 -3.78 19.55
N LYS A 150 -15.19 -4.34 20.66
CA LYS A 150 -14.50 -4.23 21.96
C LYS A 150 -13.23 -5.08 22.03
N SER A 151 -13.14 -6.14 21.21
CA SER A 151 -11.99 -7.05 21.16
C SER A 151 -10.78 -6.44 20.45
N ASP A 152 -11.01 -5.42 19.65
CA ASP A 152 -9.98 -4.73 18.88
C ASP A 152 -10.36 -3.25 18.78
N PRO A 153 -9.99 -2.43 19.77
CA PRO A 153 -10.38 -1.02 19.84
C PRO A 153 -9.66 -0.13 18.83
N ASP A 154 -8.58 -0.60 18.25
CA ASP A 154 -7.76 0.18 17.31
C ASP A 154 -8.20 0.02 15.85
N CYS A 155 -9.02 -1.00 15.55
CA CYS A 155 -9.54 -1.20 14.21
C CYS A 155 -10.57 -0.13 13.81
N ALA A 156 -10.75 0.11 12.52
CA ALA A 156 -11.74 1.04 12.02
C ALA A 156 -12.69 0.38 11.02
N LEU A 157 -13.89 0.98 10.85
CA LEU A 157 -14.85 0.52 9.85
C LEU A 157 -14.36 0.91 8.46
N GLY A 158 -14.11 -0.08 7.65
CA GLY A 158 -13.71 0.02 6.28
C GLY A 158 -14.76 -0.46 5.28
N VAL A 159 -14.52 -0.14 4.02
CA VAL A 159 -15.33 -0.62 2.91
C VAL A 159 -14.43 -1.05 1.77
N HIS A 160 -14.54 -2.29 1.38
CA HIS A 160 -13.94 -2.80 0.16
C HIS A 160 -14.97 -2.78 -0.98
N SER A 161 -14.57 -2.31 -2.16
CA SER A 161 -15.42 -2.31 -3.33
C SER A 161 -14.76 -3.08 -4.47
N ALA A 162 -15.41 -4.15 -4.92
CA ALA A 162 -15.03 -4.87 -6.11
C ALA A 162 -16.01 -4.57 -7.24
N SER A 163 -15.50 -4.38 -8.47
CA SER A 163 -16.33 -4.31 -9.67
C SER A 163 -16.30 -5.67 -10.37
N ASN A 164 -17.48 -6.18 -10.73
CA ASN A 164 -17.58 -7.38 -11.55
C ASN A 164 -17.40 -7.05 -13.06
N GLN A 165 -17.45 -8.06 -13.92
CA GLN A 165 -17.35 -7.92 -15.38
C GLN A 165 -18.41 -6.98 -15.99
N HIS A 166 -19.54 -6.77 -15.30
CA HIS A 166 -20.65 -5.91 -15.74
C HIS A 166 -20.57 -4.49 -15.14
N ASN A 167 -19.44 -4.10 -14.53
CA ASN A 167 -19.26 -2.82 -13.83
C ASN A 167 -20.22 -2.59 -12.65
N GLU A 168 -20.83 -3.64 -12.12
CA GLU A 168 -21.59 -3.56 -10.88
C GLU A 168 -20.62 -3.50 -9.71
N ARG A 169 -20.77 -2.48 -8.87
CA ARG A 169 -19.97 -2.34 -7.67
C ARG A 169 -20.61 -3.05 -6.51
N ARG A 170 -19.90 -4.01 -5.95
CA ARG A 170 -20.25 -4.65 -4.69
C ARG A 170 -19.44 -3.99 -3.56
N TYR A 171 -20.14 -3.59 -2.49
CA TYR A 171 -19.52 -3.00 -1.32
C TYR A 171 -19.55 -4.01 -0.19
N GLU A 172 -18.39 -4.31 0.37
CA GLU A 172 -18.25 -5.18 1.53
C GLU A 172 -17.67 -4.35 2.69
N PHE A 173 -18.44 -4.27 3.78
CA PHE A 173 -18.02 -3.57 4.98
C PHE A 173 -17.29 -4.53 5.90
N TYR A 174 -16.25 -4.05 6.56
CA TYR A 174 -15.49 -4.81 7.55
C TYR A 174 -14.89 -3.86 8.60
N TRP A 175 -14.54 -4.41 9.75
CA TRP A 175 -13.72 -3.75 10.75
C TRP A 175 -12.28 -4.19 10.55
N GLY A 176 -11.35 -3.27 10.47
CA GLY A 176 -9.97 -3.65 10.24
C GLY A 176 -9.02 -2.50 10.00
N TYR A 177 -8.00 -2.85 9.25
CA TYR A 177 -6.85 -2.02 8.94
C TYR A 177 -6.56 -2.03 7.44
N LYS A 178 -5.66 -1.15 7.03
CA LYS A 178 -4.98 -1.22 5.73
C LYS A 178 -3.50 -1.45 5.95
N SER A 179 -2.93 -2.39 5.25
CA SER A 179 -1.48 -2.53 5.11
C SER A 179 -1.07 -1.83 3.82
N HIS A 180 -0.30 -0.75 3.95
CA HIS A 180 0.25 0.01 2.84
C HIS A 180 1.65 -0.51 2.57
N VAL A 181 1.90 -1.00 1.37
CA VAL A 181 3.19 -1.61 1.01
C VAL A 181 3.82 -0.82 -0.12
N LEU A 182 5.02 -0.31 0.13
CA LEU A 182 5.90 0.24 -0.90
C LEU A 182 6.76 -0.90 -1.45
N VAL A 183 6.77 -1.06 -2.77
CA VAL A 183 7.52 -2.12 -3.45
C VAL A 183 8.48 -1.54 -4.47
N ASP A 184 9.59 -2.21 -4.71
CA ASP A 184 10.36 -2.06 -5.94
C ASP A 184 9.63 -2.79 -7.07
N CYS A 185 9.18 -2.05 -8.07
CA CYS A 185 8.38 -2.60 -9.16
C CYS A 185 9.17 -3.52 -10.11
N ILE A 186 10.50 -3.47 -10.08
CA ILE A 186 11.37 -4.29 -10.92
C ILE A 186 11.54 -5.67 -10.30
N SER A 187 11.95 -5.73 -9.05
CA SER A 187 12.15 -6.99 -8.33
C SER A 187 10.85 -7.56 -7.73
N GLY A 188 9.81 -6.74 -7.54
CA GLY A 188 8.58 -7.08 -6.84
C GLY A 188 8.74 -7.19 -5.32
N LEU A 189 9.90 -6.80 -4.78
CA LEU A 189 10.20 -6.94 -3.35
C LEU A 189 9.66 -5.75 -2.55
N PRO A 190 9.13 -5.98 -1.34
CA PRO A 190 8.66 -4.92 -0.46
C PRO A 190 9.85 -4.12 0.09
N LEU A 191 9.73 -2.80 0.06
CA LEU A 191 10.71 -1.85 0.59
C LEU A 191 10.31 -1.35 1.98
N TYR A 192 9.03 -1.10 2.19
CA TYR A 192 8.48 -0.63 3.45
C TYR A 192 7.01 -1.01 3.60
N GLU A 193 6.58 -1.21 4.82
CA GLU A 193 5.18 -1.49 5.17
C GLU A 193 4.72 -0.58 6.31
N LEU A 194 3.48 -0.08 6.19
CA LEU A 194 2.80 0.66 7.24
C LEU A 194 1.36 0.18 7.36
N THR A 195 0.99 -0.35 8.53
CA THR A 195 -0.40 -0.68 8.85
C THR A 195 -1.08 0.49 9.55
N THR A 196 -2.26 0.88 9.06
CA THR A 196 -3.10 1.93 9.66
C THR A 196 -4.52 1.43 9.88
N PRO A 197 -5.30 2.02 10.80
CA PRO A 197 -6.75 1.82 10.83
C PRO A 197 -7.38 2.15 9.47
N ASP A 198 -8.39 1.38 9.05
CA ASP A 198 -8.93 1.47 7.68
C ASP A 198 -9.55 2.83 7.30
N ASN A 199 -9.93 3.64 8.28
CA ASN A 199 -10.48 4.98 8.05
C ASN A 199 -9.44 6.03 7.64
N ILE A 200 -8.16 5.69 7.65
CA ILE A 200 -7.09 6.57 7.17
C ILE A 200 -7.04 6.54 5.64
N ALA A 201 -7.00 7.73 5.03
CA ALA A 201 -6.91 7.84 3.57
C ALA A 201 -5.50 7.46 3.08
N ASP A 202 -5.42 6.67 2.00
CA ASP A 202 -4.15 6.19 1.42
C ASP A 202 -3.19 7.33 1.08
N SER A 203 -3.72 8.43 0.51
CA SER A 203 -2.92 9.61 0.20
C SER A 203 -2.34 10.36 1.41
N ALA A 204 -2.87 10.12 2.61
CA ALA A 204 -2.40 10.81 3.82
C ALA A 204 -1.08 10.21 4.34
N VAL A 205 -0.84 8.92 4.12
CA VAL A 205 0.32 8.19 4.63
C VAL A 205 1.47 8.08 3.63
N ALA A 206 1.24 8.40 2.36
CA ALA A 206 2.25 8.23 1.31
C ALA A 206 3.55 8.97 1.59
N ALA A 207 3.50 10.20 2.10
CA ALA A 207 4.70 10.97 2.41
C ALA A 207 5.49 10.37 3.58
N GLU A 208 4.82 9.83 4.59
CA GLU A 208 5.44 9.13 5.72
C GLU A 208 6.14 7.85 5.26
N ILE A 209 5.47 7.06 4.43
CA ILE A 209 6.02 5.81 3.88
C ILE A 209 7.27 6.07 3.04
N LEU A 210 7.21 7.07 2.15
CA LEU A 210 8.37 7.46 1.35
C LEU A 210 9.54 7.94 2.22
N ALA A 211 9.27 8.79 3.22
CA ALA A 211 10.31 9.27 4.12
C ALA A 211 10.95 8.14 4.95
N ALA A 212 10.16 7.17 5.40
CA ALA A 212 10.67 6.02 6.14
C ALA A 212 11.49 5.07 5.26
N ALA A 213 11.07 4.82 4.03
CA ALA A 213 11.82 4.00 3.07
C ALA A 213 13.14 4.66 2.68
N ASP A 214 13.15 5.99 2.48
CA ASP A 214 14.36 6.76 2.12
C ASP A 214 15.46 6.73 3.21
N GLN A 215 15.06 6.47 4.46
CA GLN A 215 16.05 6.24 5.54
C GLN A 215 16.83 4.93 5.35
N THR A 216 16.28 3.99 4.63
CA THR A 216 16.89 2.66 4.40
C THR A 216 17.63 2.59 3.07
N ILE A 217 17.01 3.11 2.01
CA ILE A 217 17.55 3.11 0.64
C ILE A 217 17.21 4.44 -0.02
N SER A 218 18.08 4.95 -0.88
CA SER A 218 17.84 6.23 -1.56
C SER A 218 16.71 6.12 -2.57
N LEU A 219 15.70 6.99 -2.45
CA LEU A 219 14.59 7.14 -3.41
C LEU A 219 14.84 8.28 -4.40
N LYS A 220 16.07 8.79 -4.50
CA LYS A 220 16.39 9.90 -5.41
C LYS A 220 16.14 9.50 -6.87
N GLU A 221 15.53 10.42 -7.62
CA GLU A 221 15.21 10.28 -9.05
C GLU A 221 14.24 9.11 -9.36
N CYS A 222 13.48 8.61 -8.36
CA CYS A 222 12.54 7.52 -8.55
C CYS A 222 11.34 7.88 -9.43
N ALA A 223 10.81 6.87 -10.13
CA ALA A 223 9.49 6.88 -10.73
C ALA A 223 8.49 6.30 -9.73
N PHE A 224 7.64 7.14 -9.15
CA PHE A 224 6.63 6.74 -8.17
C PHE A 224 5.30 6.40 -8.86
N LEU A 225 4.86 5.16 -8.69
CA LEU A 225 3.63 4.63 -9.26
C LEU A 225 2.60 4.39 -8.14
N ALA A 226 1.38 4.85 -8.34
CA ALA A 226 0.27 4.56 -7.42
C ALA A 226 -1.07 4.63 -8.15
N ASP A 227 -2.12 4.13 -7.50
CA ASP A 227 -3.47 4.19 -8.04
C ASP A 227 -4.07 5.61 -7.91
N LYS A 228 -5.29 5.80 -8.46
CA LYS A 228 -6.01 7.09 -8.39
C LYS A 228 -6.39 7.54 -6.98
N GLY A 229 -6.34 6.67 -5.98
CA GLY A 229 -6.55 7.00 -4.56
C GLY A 229 -5.48 7.96 -4.04
N TYR A 230 -4.28 7.86 -4.59
CA TYR A 230 -3.13 8.70 -4.27
C TYR A 230 -3.03 10.00 -5.07
N ASP A 231 -4.00 10.33 -5.95
CA ASP A 231 -3.99 11.59 -6.73
C ASP A 231 -4.17 12.80 -5.82
N ALA A 232 -3.10 13.23 -5.19
CA ALA A 232 -3.04 14.41 -4.32
C ALA A 232 -1.83 15.29 -4.65
N LYS A 233 -2.05 16.61 -4.73
CA LYS A 233 -0.99 17.58 -5.06
C LYS A 233 0.21 17.48 -4.11
N SER A 234 -0.02 17.15 -2.84
CA SER A 234 1.04 16.95 -1.86
C SER A 234 2.02 15.85 -2.28
N ILE A 235 1.51 14.72 -2.79
CA ILE A 235 2.34 13.59 -3.23
C ILE A 235 3.22 13.98 -4.41
N TYR A 236 2.64 14.60 -5.45
CA TYR A 236 3.44 15.09 -6.59
C TYR A 236 4.53 16.07 -6.15
N ASN A 237 4.18 16.99 -5.23
CA ASN A 237 5.16 17.94 -4.70
C ASN A 237 6.27 17.23 -3.91
N THR A 238 5.93 16.28 -3.04
CA THR A 238 6.90 15.53 -2.25
C THR A 238 7.85 14.74 -3.16
N VAL A 239 7.31 13.97 -4.11
CA VAL A 239 8.12 13.19 -5.05
C VAL A 239 9.06 14.09 -5.84
N LYS A 240 8.57 15.25 -6.32
CA LYS A 240 9.42 16.16 -7.12
C LYS A 240 10.39 16.97 -6.29
N SER A 241 9.98 17.53 -5.15
CA SER A 241 10.80 18.47 -4.39
C SER A 241 11.77 17.80 -3.43
N VAL A 242 11.44 16.61 -2.91
CA VAL A 242 12.28 15.91 -1.94
C VAL A 242 13.19 14.89 -2.64
N TYR A 243 12.63 14.13 -3.59
CA TYR A 243 13.35 13.01 -4.24
C TYR A 243 13.81 13.33 -5.67
N ASP A 244 13.49 14.51 -6.21
CA ASP A 244 13.70 14.87 -7.63
C ASP A 244 13.12 13.84 -8.63
N GLY A 245 12.17 13.06 -8.16
CA GLY A 245 11.50 11.99 -8.90
C GLY A 245 10.32 12.46 -9.73
N GLU A 246 9.63 11.51 -10.36
CA GLU A 246 8.38 11.73 -11.11
C GLU A 246 7.28 10.82 -10.60
N ALA A 247 6.06 11.36 -10.39
CA ALA A 247 4.89 10.60 -9.95
C ALA A 247 3.95 10.27 -11.11
N PHE A 248 3.63 9.00 -11.27
CA PHE A 248 2.72 8.46 -12.28
C PHE A 248 1.45 7.94 -11.61
N ILE A 249 0.48 8.81 -11.41
CA ILE A 249 -0.78 8.54 -10.71
C ILE A 249 -1.95 8.88 -11.64
N PRO A 250 -2.89 7.96 -11.90
CA PRO A 250 -4.09 8.26 -12.66
C PRO A 250 -4.92 9.37 -12.00
N LEU A 251 -5.46 10.30 -12.80
CA LEU A 251 -6.29 11.36 -12.27
C LEU A 251 -7.57 10.84 -11.61
N ASN A 252 -7.85 11.30 -10.41
CA ASN A 252 -9.08 10.99 -9.69
C ASN A 252 -10.16 12.06 -10.04
N PRO A 253 -11.28 11.70 -10.69
CA PRO A 253 -12.32 12.66 -11.06
C PRO A 253 -13.06 13.29 -9.86
N ARG A 254 -12.95 12.74 -8.64
CA ARG A 254 -13.51 13.25 -7.36
C ARG A 254 -14.95 13.76 -7.48
N GLY A 255 -15.83 12.98 -8.12
CA GLY A 255 -17.25 13.33 -8.28
C GLY A 255 -17.53 14.49 -9.24
N THR A 256 -16.53 15.12 -9.81
CA THR A 256 -16.74 16.03 -10.94
C THR A 256 -17.16 15.21 -12.15
N LYS A 257 -18.18 15.66 -12.89
CA LYS A 257 -18.53 15.06 -14.19
C LYS A 257 -17.25 14.95 -14.99
N ALA A 258 -16.86 13.73 -15.33
CA ALA A 258 -15.61 13.46 -16.02
C ALA A 258 -15.52 14.40 -17.23
N SER A 259 -14.56 15.32 -17.21
CA SER A 259 -14.30 16.15 -18.38
C SER A 259 -13.81 15.18 -19.44
N LYS A 260 -14.65 14.96 -20.47
CA LYS A 260 -14.32 14.08 -21.59
C LYS A 260 -12.93 14.47 -22.10
N THR A 261 -12.01 13.53 -22.12
CA THR A 261 -10.66 13.68 -22.67
C THR A 261 -10.47 12.71 -23.81
N LEU A 262 -9.73 13.13 -24.80
CA LEU A 262 -9.23 12.22 -25.84
C LEU A 262 -8.12 11.34 -25.25
N PRO A 263 -7.80 10.19 -25.88
CA PRO A 263 -6.68 9.34 -25.48
C PRO A 263 -5.35 10.12 -25.38
N ALA A 264 -5.16 11.15 -26.19
CA ALA A 264 -4.01 12.06 -26.14
C ALA A 264 -4.01 13.05 -24.95
N GLY A 265 -4.95 12.94 -24.02
CA GLY A 265 -5.02 13.79 -22.82
C GLY A 265 -5.64 15.18 -23.04
N ASN A 266 -5.95 15.58 -24.26
CA ASN A 266 -6.59 16.87 -24.52
C ASN A 266 -8.06 16.86 -24.07
N PRO A 267 -8.54 17.88 -23.32
CA PRO A 267 -9.94 17.97 -22.97
C PRO A 267 -10.78 18.21 -24.24
N VAL A 268 -12.02 17.74 -24.20
CA VAL A 268 -13.02 18.05 -25.25
C VAL A 268 -14.02 19.08 -24.74
N CYS A 269 -14.55 19.90 -25.63
CA CYS A 269 -15.61 20.85 -25.31
C CYS A 269 -16.96 20.13 -25.16
N GLU A 270 -18.03 20.84 -24.84
CA GLU A 270 -19.39 20.31 -24.71
C GLU A 270 -19.92 19.65 -25.99
N ALA A 271 -19.49 20.14 -27.16
CA ALA A 271 -19.80 19.52 -28.45
C ALA A 271 -18.88 18.36 -28.84
N GLY A 272 -18.03 17.86 -27.91
CA GLY A 272 -17.15 16.72 -28.18
C GLY A 272 -15.89 17.03 -29.00
N LEU A 273 -15.59 18.30 -29.28
CA LEU A 273 -14.44 18.70 -30.08
C LEU A 273 -13.18 18.83 -29.24
N ALA A 274 -12.04 18.35 -29.75
CA ALA A 274 -10.73 18.45 -29.10
C ALA A 274 -10.36 19.94 -28.89
N MET A 275 -9.97 20.30 -27.67
CA MET A 275 -9.52 21.64 -27.34
C MET A 275 -8.00 21.75 -27.55
N HIS A 276 -7.56 22.93 -28.00
CA HIS A 276 -6.15 23.23 -28.23
C HIS A 276 -5.48 23.82 -27.00
N LYS A 277 -4.20 23.52 -26.80
CA LYS A 277 -3.37 24.16 -25.76
C LYS A 277 -3.23 25.67 -26.09
N ASP A 278 -3.48 26.52 -25.10
CA ASP A 278 -3.44 27.99 -25.22
C ASP A 278 -2.60 28.59 -24.08
N GLY A 279 -1.34 28.18 -24.00
CA GLY A 279 -0.39 28.67 -23.02
C GLY A 279 -0.60 28.12 -21.60
N LYS A 280 0.25 28.56 -20.69
CA LYS A 280 0.20 28.26 -19.28
C LYS A 280 -0.27 29.47 -18.49
N THR A 281 -0.94 29.27 -17.38
CA THR A 281 -1.35 30.29 -16.44
C THR A 281 -1.12 29.86 -15.02
N THR A 282 -0.94 30.81 -14.13
CA THR A 282 -0.79 30.54 -12.70
C THR A 282 -2.15 30.68 -12.02
N ASP A 283 -2.51 29.77 -11.14
CA ASP A 283 -3.69 29.91 -10.30
C ASP A 283 -3.42 30.84 -9.11
N GLY A 284 -4.48 31.24 -8.38
CA GLY A 284 -4.37 32.14 -7.22
C GLY A 284 -3.53 31.57 -6.04
N ARG A 285 -3.10 30.30 -6.14
CA ARG A 285 -2.23 29.63 -5.16
C ARG A 285 -0.81 29.35 -5.69
N GLY A 286 -0.44 29.97 -6.82
CA GLY A 286 0.88 29.81 -7.46
C GLY A 286 1.03 28.53 -8.30
N GLY A 287 -0.02 27.69 -8.42
CA GLY A 287 0.03 26.47 -9.22
C GLY A 287 -0.02 26.75 -10.72
N ILE A 288 0.87 26.13 -11.51
CA ILE A 288 0.88 26.24 -12.96
C ILE A 288 -0.24 25.37 -13.54
N ARG A 289 -1.06 25.98 -14.41
CA ARG A 289 -2.15 25.29 -15.13
C ARG A 289 -1.97 25.44 -16.63
N GLN A 290 -2.18 24.35 -17.38
CA GLN A 290 -2.28 24.37 -18.81
C GLN A 290 -3.68 24.90 -19.20
N LYS A 291 -3.73 25.95 -19.94
CA LYS A 291 -4.97 26.51 -20.55
C LYS A 291 -5.27 25.83 -21.88
N TYR A 292 -6.52 25.48 -22.09
CA TYR A 292 -7.04 24.92 -23.32
C TYR A 292 -8.18 25.79 -23.83
N CYS A 293 -8.25 26.00 -25.13
CA CYS A 293 -9.28 26.83 -25.76
C CYS A 293 -10.06 26.09 -26.86
N CYS A 294 -11.23 26.59 -27.16
CA CYS A 294 -12.09 26.10 -28.24
C CYS A 294 -11.34 26.11 -29.58
N PRO A 295 -11.43 25.05 -30.41
CA PRO A 295 -10.76 25.01 -31.73
C PRO A 295 -11.26 26.11 -32.67
N PHE A 296 -12.50 26.57 -32.50
CA PHE A 296 -13.05 27.68 -33.31
C PHE A 296 -12.70 29.09 -32.84
N ARG A 297 -11.94 29.21 -31.72
CA ARG A 297 -11.58 30.55 -31.19
C ARG A 297 -10.80 31.42 -32.17
N GLN A 298 -9.97 30.82 -33.01
CA GLN A 298 -9.16 31.52 -33.99
C GLN A 298 -9.89 31.75 -35.32
N SER A 299 -11.00 31.06 -35.55
CA SER A 299 -11.82 31.23 -36.74
C SER A 299 -12.71 32.47 -36.60
N LYS A 300 -12.50 33.45 -37.45
CA LYS A 300 -13.36 34.67 -37.48
C LYS A 300 -14.78 34.38 -37.99
N THR A 301 -15.00 33.26 -38.66
CA THR A 301 -16.24 32.92 -39.38
C THR A 301 -16.95 31.68 -38.80
N GLY A 302 -16.34 30.96 -37.82
CA GLY A 302 -16.91 29.75 -37.28
C GLY A 302 -17.98 30.03 -36.23
N VAL A 303 -19.09 29.31 -36.28
CA VAL A 303 -20.10 29.26 -35.22
C VAL A 303 -19.73 28.14 -34.25
N CYS A 304 -19.65 28.45 -32.95
CA CYS A 304 -19.40 27.44 -31.94
C CYS A 304 -20.61 26.53 -31.76
N PRO A 305 -20.50 25.21 -32.03
CA PRO A 305 -21.63 24.28 -31.88
C PRO A 305 -22.10 24.12 -30.43
N CYS A 306 -21.31 24.56 -29.43
CA CYS A 306 -21.71 24.55 -28.01
C CYS A 306 -22.65 25.70 -27.63
N ASN A 307 -22.94 26.63 -28.52
CA ASN A 307 -23.73 27.85 -28.25
C ASN A 307 -23.30 28.58 -26.95
N HIS A 308 -21.99 28.69 -26.73
CA HIS A 308 -21.40 29.17 -25.48
C HIS A 308 -21.69 30.65 -25.24
N LYS A 309 -22.15 30.99 -24.03
CA LYS A 309 -22.54 32.38 -23.64
C LYS A 309 -21.48 33.44 -23.92
N ASN A 310 -20.21 33.07 -23.95
CA ASN A 310 -19.09 33.98 -24.18
C ASN A 310 -18.67 34.08 -25.66
N TRP A 311 -19.37 33.41 -26.57
CA TRP A 311 -18.98 33.43 -27.98
C TRP A 311 -19.08 34.80 -28.62
N ASN A 312 -20.13 35.56 -28.28
CA ASN A 312 -20.47 36.83 -28.92
C ASN A 312 -20.20 38.07 -28.05
N ASN A 313 -19.57 37.96 -26.89
CA ASN A 313 -19.45 39.09 -25.97
C ASN A 313 -18.23 40.01 -26.18
N GLY A 314 -17.54 39.91 -27.33
CA GLY A 314 -16.42 40.80 -27.69
C GLY A 314 -15.14 40.67 -26.87
N LYS A 315 -15.13 39.86 -25.80
CA LYS A 315 -13.99 39.69 -24.91
C LYS A 315 -12.93 38.78 -25.52
N LYS A 316 -11.66 38.93 -25.05
CA LYS A 316 -10.50 38.15 -25.51
C LYS A 316 -10.64 36.61 -25.41
N ASN A 317 -11.50 36.10 -24.53
CA ASN A 317 -11.75 34.69 -24.32
C ASN A 317 -13.10 34.26 -24.92
N ARG A 318 -13.17 34.16 -26.22
CA ARG A 318 -14.34 33.63 -26.93
C ARG A 318 -14.39 32.10 -26.81
N GLY A 319 -15.58 31.54 -26.55
CA GLY A 319 -15.84 30.12 -26.51
C GLY A 319 -15.40 29.43 -25.19
N CYS A 320 -15.36 28.11 -25.22
CA CYS A 320 -14.98 27.28 -24.06
C CYS A 320 -13.50 27.42 -23.71
N VAL A 321 -13.22 27.64 -22.44
CA VAL A 321 -11.87 27.61 -21.90
C VAL A 321 -11.84 26.60 -20.75
N LYS A 322 -10.88 25.69 -20.77
CA LYS A 322 -10.63 24.73 -19.69
C LYS A 322 -9.21 24.90 -19.18
N TYR A 323 -9.03 24.70 -17.86
CA TYR A 323 -7.74 24.73 -17.23
C TYR A 323 -7.46 23.36 -16.60
N ARG A 324 -6.27 22.85 -16.81
CA ARG A 324 -5.80 21.66 -16.13
C ARG A 324 -4.54 21.99 -15.37
N GLY A 325 -4.49 21.62 -14.07
CA GLY A 325 -3.26 21.61 -13.33
C GLY A 325 -2.28 20.64 -14.02
N ARG A 326 -0.99 20.88 -13.94
CA ARG A 326 -0.03 19.80 -14.16
C ARG A 326 -0.24 18.78 -13.03
N ALA A 327 -0.57 17.54 -13.41
CA ALA A 327 -0.14 16.43 -12.62
C ALA A 327 1.36 16.39 -12.72
#